data_74599e2e77846ee6c720b4e5a0dce863
#
_entry.id   74599e2e77846ee6c720b4e5a0dce863
#
_cell.length_a   1.000
_cell.length_b   1.000
_cell.length_c   1.000
_cell.angle_alpha   90.00
_cell.angle_beta   90.00
_cell.angle_gamma   90.00
#
_symmetry.space_group_name_H-M   'P 1'
#
loop_
_entity.id
_entity.type
_entity.pdbx_description
1 polymer ?
#
loop_
_entity_poly.entity_id
_entity_poly.type
_entity_poly.pdbx_seq_one_letter_code
_entity_poly.pdbx_strand_id
1 'polypeptide(L)'
;MPWIPLIDFGLLVLIWMIQLVVYPSFKYFSSTALLQWHRCYTARITWVVLPLMVAQVILHAWRCYADFSLNNACLLGLVISTWMTTVTIFVPLHNQITAADALPATLTKLVNYNWIRTATWSVIFLWQECIV
;
A
#
# COMPACT_ATOMS: atom_id res chain seq x y z
N MET A 1 -19.07 -11.85 2.43
CA MET A 1 -17.85 -12.64 2.09
C MET A 1 -16.84 -12.51 3.21
N PRO A 2 -16.53 -13.57 3.95
CA PRO A 2 -15.66 -13.47 5.13
C PRO A 2 -14.18 -13.13 4.77
N TRP A 3 -13.78 -13.30 3.54
CA TRP A 3 -12.43 -13.03 3.08
C TRP A 3 -12.11 -11.54 2.87
N ILE A 4 -13.12 -10.70 2.58
CA ILE A 4 -12.91 -9.25 2.37
C ILE A 4 -12.34 -8.60 3.62
N PRO A 5 -12.99 -8.69 4.81
CA PRO A 5 -12.43 -8.12 6.04
C PRO A 5 -11.03 -8.63 6.36
N LEU A 6 -10.77 -9.93 6.11
CA LEU A 6 -9.48 -10.52 6.40
C LEU A 6 -8.36 -9.93 5.53
N ILE A 7 -8.60 -9.76 4.24
CA ILE A 7 -7.64 -9.16 3.30
C ILE A 7 -7.46 -7.67 3.61
N ASP A 8 -8.54 -6.95 3.85
CA ASP A 8 -8.51 -5.51 4.17
C ASP A 8 -7.75 -5.26 5.48
N PHE A 9 -7.95 -6.11 6.50
CA PHE A 9 -7.21 -6.04 7.76
C PHE A 9 -5.72 -6.36 7.56
N GLY A 10 -5.40 -7.37 6.75
CA GLY A 10 -4.01 -7.70 6.43
C GLY A 10 -3.27 -6.53 5.79
N LEU A 11 -3.89 -5.86 4.82
CA LEU A 11 -3.34 -4.67 4.17
C LEU A 11 -3.26 -3.48 5.13
N LEU A 12 -4.25 -3.32 6.01
CA LEU A 12 -4.23 -2.27 7.05
C LEU A 12 -3.02 -2.43 7.97
N VAL A 13 -2.82 -3.61 8.53
CA VAL A 13 -1.67 -3.89 9.42
C VAL A 13 -0.36 -3.65 8.68
N LEU A 14 -0.25 -4.16 7.46
CA LEU A 14 0.95 -4.03 6.65
C LEU A 14 1.29 -2.57 6.36
N ILE A 15 0.31 -1.75 5.96
CA ILE A 15 0.58 -0.35 5.62
C ILE A 15 0.96 0.48 6.85
N TRP A 16 0.39 0.20 8.02
CA TRP A 16 0.79 0.86 9.25
C TRP A 16 2.21 0.48 9.68
N MET A 17 2.60 -0.79 9.50
CA MET A 17 4.01 -1.20 9.72
C MET A 17 4.96 -0.48 8.77
N ILE A 18 4.61 -0.38 7.50
CA ILE A 18 5.41 0.33 6.50
C ILE A 18 5.52 1.81 6.89
N GLN A 19 4.41 2.44 7.28
CA GLN A 19 4.34 3.86 7.63
C GLN A 19 5.18 4.22 8.84
N LEU A 20 5.09 3.43 9.91
CA LEU A 20 5.68 3.77 11.20
C LEU A 20 7.07 3.18 11.40
N VAL A 21 7.39 2.09 10.74
CA VAL A 21 8.63 1.34 11.00
C VAL A 21 9.52 1.27 9.75
N VAL A 22 9.02 0.74 8.65
CA VAL A 22 9.85 0.39 7.50
C VAL A 22 10.40 1.63 6.80
N TYR A 23 9.55 2.51 6.31
CA TYR A 23 10.00 3.70 5.57
C TYR A 23 10.79 4.68 6.44
N PRO A 24 10.39 4.98 7.69
CA PRO A 24 11.21 5.81 8.56
C PRO A 24 12.59 5.21 8.87
N SER A 25 12.73 3.89 8.86
CA SER A 25 14.01 3.24 9.14
C SER A 25 15.06 3.48 8.07
N PHE A 26 14.68 3.80 6.84
CA PHE A 26 15.62 3.99 5.73
C PHE A 26 16.62 5.12 5.96
N LYS A 27 16.26 6.14 6.73
CA LYS A 27 17.16 7.25 7.08
C LYS A 27 18.33 6.86 7.98
N TYR A 28 18.25 5.70 8.64
CA TYR A 28 19.34 5.21 9.52
C TYR A 28 20.39 4.38 8.80
N PHE A 29 20.18 4.05 7.53
CA PHE A 29 21.13 3.34 6.71
C PHE A 29 22.14 4.28 6.06
N SER A 30 23.41 3.83 5.92
CA SER A 30 24.33 4.47 4.97
C SER A 30 23.81 4.32 3.54
N SER A 31 24.25 5.19 2.62
CA SER A 31 23.80 5.15 1.22
C SER A 31 24.02 3.78 0.56
N THR A 32 25.17 3.15 0.81
CA THR A 32 25.50 1.82 0.26
C THR A 32 24.63 0.72 0.87
N ALA A 33 24.47 0.74 2.20
CA ALA A 33 23.64 -0.23 2.89
C ALA A 33 22.15 -0.09 2.51
N LEU A 34 21.67 1.14 2.35
CA LEU A 34 20.31 1.40 1.90
C LEU A 34 20.06 0.83 0.50
N LEU A 35 20.98 1.03 -0.43
CA LEU A 35 20.84 0.51 -1.78
C LEU A 35 20.71 -1.02 -1.80
N GLN A 36 21.57 -1.70 -1.05
CA GLN A 36 21.52 -3.17 -0.94
C GLN A 36 20.23 -3.66 -0.28
N TRP A 37 19.89 -3.06 0.86
CA TRP A 37 18.66 -3.42 1.59
C TRP A 37 17.41 -3.13 0.81
N HIS A 38 17.33 -1.96 0.16
CA HIS A 38 16.16 -1.54 -0.59
C HIS A 38 15.85 -2.49 -1.76
N ARG A 39 16.86 -2.96 -2.48
CA ARG A 39 16.68 -3.98 -3.53
C ARG A 39 16.11 -5.28 -2.98
N CYS A 40 16.67 -5.75 -1.85
CA CYS A 40 16.17 -6.94 -1.17
C CYS A 40 14.73 -6.73 -0.64
N TYR A 41 14.50 -5.60 -0.01
CA TYR A 41 13.20 -5.22 0.55
C TYR A 41 12.10 -5.16 -0.53
N THR A 42 12.32 -4.44 -1.62
CA THR A 42 11.30 -4.30 -2.67
C THR A 42 10.93 -5.63 -3.30
N ALA A 43 11.91 -6.51 -3.54
CA ALA A 43 11.65 -7.85 -4.04
C ALA A 43 10.81 -8.68 -3.05
N ARG A 44 11.16 -8.67 -1.76
CA ARG A 44 10.49 -9.47 -0.73
C ARG A 44 9.10 -8.94 -0.38
N ILE A 45 8.96 -7.63 -0.20
CA ILE A 45 7.67 -7.03 0.17
C ILE A 45 6.63 -7.19 -0.97
N THR A 46 7.09 -7.21 -2.22
CA THR A 46 6.21 -7.45 -3.36
C THR A 46 5.53 -8.81 -3.29
N TRP A 47 6.22 -9.85 -2.83
CA TRP A 47 5.63 -11.18 -2.63
C TRP A 47 4.53 -11.22 -1.56
N VAL A 48 4.50 -10.26 -0.64
CA VAL A 48 3.47 -10.14 0.39
C VAL A 48 2.35 -9.19 -0.06
N VAL A 49 2.73 -7.99 -0.51
CA VAL A 49 1.78 -6.92 -0.84
C VAL A 49 0.97 -7.24 -2.09
N LEU A 50 1.63 -7.70 -3.15
CA LEU A 50 0.97 -7.89 -4.45
C LEU A 50 -0.14 -8.93 -4.41
N PRO A 51 0.03 -10.13 -3.82
CA PRO A 51 -1.07 -11.08 -3.70
C PRO A 51 -2.26 -10.54 -2.90
N LEU A 52 -2.00 -9.81 -1.81
CA LEU A 52 -3.06 -9.19 -1.01
C LEU A 52 -3.81 -8.11 -1.78
N MET A 53 -3.11 -7.24 -2.49
CA MET A 53 -3.73 -6.21 -3.33
C MET A 53 -4.53 -6.82 -4.50
N VAL A 54 -4.03 -7.86 -5.12
CA VAL A 54 -4.76 -8.59 -6.19
C VAL A 54 -6.02 -9.24 -5.62
N ALA A 55 -5.91 -9.94 -4.49
CA ALA A 55 -7.06 -10.52 -3.82
C ALA A 55 -8.10 -9.44 -3.44
N GLN A 56 -7.64 -8.31 -2.90
CA GLN A 56 -8.51 -7.18 -2.53
C GLN A 56 -9.33 -6.68 -3.72
N VAL A 57 -8.67 -6.36 -4.83
CA VAL A 57 -9.38 -5.81 -6.00
C VAL A 57 -10.35 -6.83 -6.61
N ILE A 58 -9.99 -8.11 -6.66
CA ILE A 58 -10.86 -9.17 -7.18
C ILE A 58 -12.10 -9.32 -6.28
N LEU A 59 -11.92 -9.38 -4.97
CA LEU A 59 -13.03 -9.58 -4.03
C LEU A 59 -13.98 -8.38 -4.01
N HIS A 60 -13.47 -7.15 -3.98
CA HIS A 60 -14.31 -5.95 -4.04
C HIS A 60 -15.00 -5.78 -5.40
N ALA A 61 -14.33 -6.11 -6.51
CA ALA A 61 -14.94 -6.09 -7.84
C ALA A 61 -16.07 -7.13 -7.94
N TRP A 62 -15.82 -8.36 -7.46
CA TRP A 62 -16.84 -9.40 -7.43
C TRP A 62 -18.05 -9.01 -6.56
N ARG A 63 -17.79 -8.43 -5.38
CA ARG A 63 -18.87 -7.96 -4.51
C ARG A 63 -19.69 -6.86 -5.17
N CYS A 64 -19.04 -5.88 -5.79
CA CYS A 64 -19.71 -4.81 -6.51
C CYS A 64 -20.55 -5.33 -7.69
N TYR A 65 -20.08 -6.40 -8.35
CA TYR A 65 -20.82 -7.06 -9.43
C TYR A 65 -22.02 -7.87 -8.91
N ALA A 66 -21.83 -8.65 -7.84
CA ALA A 66 -22.85 -9.56 -7.30
C ALA A 66 -23.95 -8.83 -6.50
N ASP A 67 -23.59 -7.74 -5.83
CA ASP A 67 -24.50 -6.92 -5.02
C ASP A 67 -24.15 -5.44 -5.22
N PHE A 68 -24.65 -4.87 -6.32
CA PHE A 68 -24.40 -3.47 -6.65
C PHE A 68 -25.07 -2.55 -5.65
N SER A 69 -24.24 -1.76 -4.97
CA SER A 69 -24.69 -0.65 -4.12
C SER A 69 -23.69 0.50 -4.25
N LEU A 70 -24.13 1.70 -3.89
CA LEU A 70 -23.25 2.86 -3.89
C LEU A 70 -22.05 2.64 -2.95
N ASN A 71 -22.27 2.00 -1.79
CA ASN A 71 -21.21 1.68 -0.85
C ASN A 71 -20.16 0.73 -1.46
N ASN A 72 -20.60 -0.34 -2.12
CA ASN A 72 -19.70 -1.29 -2.77
C ASN A 72 -18.92 -0.65 -3.93
N ALA A 73 -19.57 0.24 -4.69
CA ALA A 73 -18.91 1.00 -5.75
C ALA A 73 -17.87 1.99 -5.21
N CYS A 74 -18.18 2.70 -4.12
CA CYS A 74 -17.23 3.61 -3.47
C CYS A 74 -16.02 2.85 -2.91
N LEU A 75 -16.25 1.71 -2.24
CA LEU A 75 -15.16 0.86 -1.74
C LEU A 75 -14.25 0.36 -2.88
N LEU A 76 -14.82 -0.11 -3.97
CA LEU A 76 -14.05 -0.50 -5.15
C LEU A 76 -13.25 0.69 -5.72
N GLY A 77 -13.83 1.88 -5.76
CA GLY A 77 -13.13 3.11 -6.17
C GLY A 77 -11.92 3.42 -5.28
N LEU A 78 -12.06 3.28 -3.95
CA LEU A 78 -10.95 3.44 -3.01
C LEU A 78 -9.88 2.37 -3.23
N VAL A 79 -10.25 1.12 -3.45
CA VAL A 79 -9.30 0.03 -3.77
C VAL A 79 -8.54 0.34 -5.06
N ILE A 80 -9.22 0.79 -6.11
CA ILE A 80 -8.55 1.21 -7.36
C ILE A 80 -7.59 2.36 -7.12
N SER A 81 -7.95 3.33 -6.25
CA SER A 81 -7.07 4.46 -5.92
C SER A 81 -5.76 4.01 -5.26
N THR A 82 -5.76 2.92 -4.48
CA THR A 82 -4.51 2.36 -3.92
C THR A 82 -3.57 1.83 -5.01
N TRP A 83 -4.11 1.23 -6.07
CA TRP A 83 -3.34 0.80 -7.23
C TRP A 83 -2.79 1.99 -8.00
N MET A 84 -3.62 3.01 -8.24
CA MET A 84 -3.19 4.22 -8.94
C MET A 84 -2.04 4.91 -8.22
N THR A 85 -2.16 5.13 -6.90
CA THR A 85 -1.08 5.73 -6.10
C THR A 85 0.18 4.85 -6.08
N THR A 86 0.04 3.54 -6.03
CA THR A 86 1.18 2.63 -6.11
C THR A 86 1.95 2.79 -7.42
N VAL A 87 1.26 2.78 -8.55
CA VAL A 87 1.91 2.88 -9.87
C VAL A 87 2.45 4.28 -10.14
N THR A 88 1.71 5.33 -9.79
CA THR A 88 2.07 6.71 -10.16
C THR A 88 3.04 7.39 -9.19
N ILE A 89 3.04 7.00 -7.92
CA ILE A 89 3.86 7.63 -6.87
C ILE A 89 4.95 6.69 -6.37
N PHE A 90 4.58 5.49 -5.92
CA PHE A 90 5.51 4.62 -5.18
C PHE A 90 6.47 3.88 -6.08
N VAL A 91 6.06 3.37 -7.22
CA VAL A 91 6.99 2.75 -8.18
C VAL A 91 8.06 3.74 -8.64
N PRO A 92 7.75 4.97 -9.05
CA PRO A 92 8.78 5.97 -9.37
C PRO A 92 9.70 6.31 -8.20
N LEU A 93 9.18 6.50 -6.98
CA LEU A 93 10.00 6.81 -5.80
C LEU A 93 10.95 5.66 -5.45
N HIS A 94 10.49 4.42 -5.50
CA HIS A 94 11.34 3.26 -5.28
C HIS A 94 12.40 3.10 -6.36
N ASN A 95 12.09 3.40 -7.60
CA ASN A 95 13.06 3.39 -8.69
C ASN A 95 14.16 4.44 -8.49
N GLN A 96 13.83 5.63 -7.98
CA GLN A 96 14.82 6.65 -7.63
C GLN A 96 15.80 6.16 -6.56
N ILE A 97 15.30 5.50 -5.50
CA ILE A 97 16.14 4.94 -4.45
C ILE A 97 17.05 3.85 -5.03
N THR A 98 16.51 2.98 -5.88
CA THR A 98 17.26 1.88 -6.51
C THR A 98 18.32 2.38 -7.48
N ALA A 99 18.11 3.55 -8.12
CA ALA A 99 19.09 4.20 -8.99
C ALA A 99 20.22 4.94 -8.23
N ALA A 100 20.34 4.76 -6.92
CA ALA A 100 21.30 5.42 -6.03
C ALA A 100 21.11 6.93 -5.85
N ASP A 101 19.96 7.46 -6.24
CA ASP A 101 19.53 8.85 -5.99
C ASP A 101 18.73 8.97 -4.69
N ALA A 102 19.10 8.17 -3.68
CA ALA A 102 18.44 8.17 -2.37
C ALA A 102 18.82 9.42 -1.56
N LEU A 103 18.45 10.58 -2.07
CA LEU A 103 18.59 11.83 -1.34
C LEU A 103 17.64 11.82 -0.13
N PRO A 104 18.00 12.49 0.98
CA PRO A 104 17.11 12.64 2.13
C PRO A 104 15.71 13.16 1.76
N ALA A 105 15.63 14.03 0.74
CA ALA A 105 14.37 14.53 0.20
C ALA A 105 13.50 13.42 -0.40
N THR A 106 14.06 12.45 -1.10
CA THR A 106 13.33 11.31 -1.67
C THR A 106 12.76 10.41 -0.56
N LEU A 107 13.54 10.13 0.47
CA LEU A 107 13.09 9.35 1.63
C LEU A 107 11.96 10.06 2.39
N THR A 108 12.07 11.37 2.56
CA THR A 108 11.01 12.19 3.18
C THR A 108 9.72 12.15 2.37
N LYS A 109 9.81 12.26 1.04
CA LYS A 109 8.65 12.11 0.15
C LYS A 109 8.00 10.74 0.28
N LEU A 110 8.81 9.67 0.36
CA LEU A 110 8.30 8.32 0.52
C LEU A 110 7.44 8.18 1.78
N VAL A 111 7.93 8.68 2.92
CA VAL A 111 7.19 8.68 4.20
C VAL A 111 5.93 9.52 4.10
N ASN A 112 6.03 10.74 3.60
CA ASN A 112 4.92 11.69 3.57
C ASN A 112 3.80 11.26 2.63
N TYR A 113 4.13 10.80 1.44
CA TYR A 113 3.11 10.32 0.49
C TYR A 113 2.48 9.00 0.91
N ASN A 114 3.19 8.17 1.68
CA ASN A 114 2.61 6.93 2.16
C ASN A 114 1.44 7.14 3.13
N TRP A 115 1.32 8.31 3.77
CA TRP A 115 0.14 8.66 4.55
C TRP A 115 -1.16 8.62 3.74
N ILE A 116 -1.10 8.93 2.44
CA ILE A 116 -2.26 8.80 1.54
C ILE A 116 -2.74 7.34 1.51
N ARG A 117 -1.83 6.39 1.30
CA ARG A 117 -2.16 4.96 1.28
C ARG A 117 -2.61 4.46 2.65
N THR A 118 -1.93 4.90 3.71
CA THR A 118 -2.28 4.52 5.09
C THR A 118 -3.69 4.98 5.43
N ALA A 119 -4.04 6.23 5.11
CA ALA A 119 -5.39 6.75 5.29
C ALA A 119 -6.41 6.00 4.43
N THR A 120 -6.11 5.75 3.15
CA THR A 120 -7.03 5.07 2.23
C THR A 120 -7.34 3.65 2.70
N TRP A 121 -6.34 2.84 3.06
CA TRP A 121 -6.60 1.48 3.57
C TRP A 121 -7.28 1.47 4.94
N SER A 122 -7.01 2.46 5.80
CA SER A 122 -7.75 2.62 7.06
C SER A 122 -9.22 2.91 6.81
N VAL A 123 -9.52 3.79 5.85
CA VAL A 123 -10.91 4.11 5.46
C VAL A 123 -11.59 2.88 4.85
N ILE A 124 -10.93 2.15 3.94
CA ILE A 124 -11.50 0.93 3.33
C ILE A 124 -11.91 -0.05 4.43
N PHE A 125 -11.01 -0.37 5.35
CA PHE A 125 -11.29 -1.32 6.42
C PHE A 125 -12.43 -0.85 7.34
N LEU A 126 -12.37 0.38 7.83
CA LEU A 126 -13.40 0.92 8.73
C LEU A 126 -14.76 1.02 8.04
N TRP A 127 -14.80 1.43 6.78
CA TRP A 127 -16.05 1.48 6.02
C TRP A 127 -16.65 0.09 5.82
N GLN A 128 -15.80 -0.87 5.47
CA GLN A 128 -16.20 -2.27 5.30
C GLN A 128 -16.82 -2.84 6.59
N GLU A 129 -16.22 -2.56 7.76
CA GLU A 129 -16.67 -3.09 9.05
C GLU A 129 -17.87 -2.35 9.64
N CYS A 130 -17.99 -1.03 9.41
CA CYS A 130 -18.99 -0.20 10.07
C CYS A 130 -20.26 0.06 9.23
N ILE A 131 -20.16 -0.03 7.90
CA ILE A 131 -21.24 0.45 7.01
C ILE A 131 -21.77 -0.67 6.10
N VAL A 132 -20.94 -1.62 5.79
CA VAL A 132 -21.28 -2.72 4.87
C VAL A 132 -21.35 -4.04 5.59
#